data_ba16ce151fd7bc5cd08cfeeac11bed96
#
_entry.id   ba16ce151fd7bc5cd08cfeeac11bed96
#
_cell.length_a   1.000
_cell.length_b   1.000
_cell.length_c   1.000
_cell.angle_alpha   90.00
_cell.angle_beta   90.00
_cell.angle_gamma   90.00
#
_symmetry.space_group_name_H-M   'P 1'
#
loop_
_entity.id
_entity.type
_entity.pdbx_description
1 polymer ?
#
loop_
_entity_poly.entity_id
_entity_poly.type
_entity_poly.pdbx_seq_one_letter_code
_entity_poly.pdbx_strand_id
1 'polypeptide(L)'
;MARHISCGKLFTGLGDGAEAGQTLVLDGETIRYVGPSAGAPEPEPNDEVIDHSDHFVMPGLIDMHVHLSYGNAKSEEDIDLYAPVEFRALRGLEAAQRVLAAGFTTIADPTTTGHVSLAIRDAIDAGLFPGPRISTSGRQITNRQGLSDWYPSWIGVPETSIGVLCRDAAEGIAEIRLEVKDGVDFIKIAIDGDSMNPSSNVLVAGYDQDEMTAMVREA
;
A
#
# COMPACT_ATOMS: atom_id res chain seq x y z
N MET A 1 -10.98 8.54 -28.22
CA MET A 1 -12.13 7.63 -27.94
C MET A 1 -12.46 7.84 -26.49
N ALA A 2 -13.54 8.55 -26.23
CA ALA A 2 -13.99 8.79 -24.87
C ALA A 2 -14.89 7.65 -24.38
N ARG A 3 -15.07 7.55 -23.06
CA ARG A 3 -16.04 6.66 -22.42
C ARG A 3 -17.12 7.51 -21.74
N HIS A 4 -18.35 7.31 -22.12
CA HIS A 4 -19.51 7.97 -21.51
C HIS A 4 -20.21 6.98 -20.58
N ILE A 5 -20.23 7.28 -19.29
CA ILE A 5 -20.72 6.37 -18.25
C ILE A 5 -21.95 7.00 -17.60
N SER A 6 -23.13 6.41 -17.82
CA SER A 6 -24.36 6.78 -17.12
C SER A 6 -24.33 6.21 -15.70
N CYS A 7 -24.58 7.03 -14.69
CA CYS A 7 -24.52 6.64 -13.28
C CYS A 7 -25.92 6.70 -12.65
N GLY A 8 -26.34 5.64 -11.97
CA GLY A 8 -27.57 5.66 -11.18
C GLY A 8 -27.45 6.64 -10.02
N LYS A 9 -26.36 6.54 -9.27
CA LYS A 9 -25.89 7.55 -8.32
C LYS A 9 -24.41 7.74 -8.47
N LEU A 10 -23.93 8.97 -8.40
CA LEU A 10 -22.50 9.30 -8.43
C LEU A 10 -22.10 10.03 -7.16
N PHE A 11 -21.09 9.48 -6.47
CA PHE A 11 -20.37 10.14 -5.40
C PHE A 11 -19.02 10.66 -5.93
N THR A 12 -18.79 11.95 -5.87
CA THR A 12 -17.56 12.57 -6.42
C THR A 12 -16.44 12.69 -5.41
N GLY A 13 -16.71 12.53 -4.11
CA GLY A 13 -15.76 12.79 -3.03
C GLY A 13 -15.59 14.26 -2.68
N LEU A 14 -16.31 15.19 -3.35
CA LEU A 14 -16.22 16.64 -3.10
C LEU A 14 -17.28 17.16 -2.13
N GLY A 15 -18.17 16.28 -1.68
CA GLY A 15 -19.25 16.61 -0.74
C GLY A 15 -19.71 15.37 0.00
N ASP A 16 -20.75 15.52 0.83
CA ASP A 16 -21.23 14.46 1.74
C ASP A 16 -22.29 13.54 1.11
N GLY A 17 -22.71 13.80 -0.14
CA GLY A 17 -23.81 13.09 -0.79
C GLY A 17 -23.47 12.57 -2.17
N ALA A 18 -24.28 11.58 -2.63
CA ALA A 18 -24.27 11.10 -4.00
C ALA A 18 -25.49 11.63 -4.75
N GLU A 19 -25.30 12.05 -5.99
CA GLU A 19 -26.33 12.62 -6.85
C GLU A 19 -26.80 11.60 -7.89
N ALA A 20 -28.10 11.61 -8.17
CA ALA A 20 -28.70 10.76 -9.20
C ALA A 20 -28.66 11.43 -10.57
N GLY A 21 -28.81 10.63 -11.65
CA GLY A 21 -28.89 11.12 -13.02
C GLY A 21 -27.62 11.82 -13.49
N GLN A 22 -26.48 11.32 -13.12
CA GLN A 22 -25.18 11.88 -13.45
C GLN A 22 -24.53 11.10 -14.61
N THR A 23 -23.68 11.81 -15.34
CA THR A 23 -22.80 11.20 -16.37
C THR A 23 -21.35 11.55 -16.09
N LEU A 24 -20.51 10.56 -16.24
CA LEU A 24 -19.05 10.67 -16.20
C LEU A 24 -18.51 10.46 -17.62
N VAL A 25 -17.67 11.37 -18.12
CA VAL A 25 -16.99 11.21 -19.41
C VAL A 25 -15.49 11.17 -19.18
N LEU A 26 -14.87 10.07 -19.62
CA LEU A 26 -13.44 9.83 -19.54
C LEU A 26 -12.81 9.92 -20.93
N ASP A 27 -11.63 10.55 -21.02
CA ASP A 27 -10.78 10.52 -22.21
C ASP A 27 -9.40 10.01 -21.79
N GLY A 28 -9.12 8.75 -22.12
CA GLY A 28 -7.98 8.03 -21.56
C GLY A 28 -8.06 7.98 -20.02
N GLU A 29 -7.08 8.59 -19.36
CA GLU A 29 -6.98 8.64 -17.89
C GLU A 29 -7.54 9.94 -17.28
N THR A 30 -8.16 10.80 -18.10
CA THR A 30 -8.64 12.12 -17.67
C THR A 30 -10.17 12.14 -17.59
N ILE A 31 -10.71 12.67 -16.49
CA ILE A 31 -12.12 12.99 -16.36
C ILE A 31 -12.39 14.31 -17.12
N ARG A 32 -13.13 14.26 -18.23
CA ARG A 32 -13.50 15.43 -19.03
C ARG A 32 -14.79 16.08 -18.57
N TYR A 33 -15.71 15.27 -18.06
CA TYR A 33 -16.99 15.75 -17.58
C TYR A 33 -17.45 14.89 -16.39
N VAL A 34 -18.02 15.54 -15.41
CA VAL A 34 -18.77 14.92 -14.32
C VAL A 34 -19.92 15.88 -13.94
N GLY A 35 -21.14 15.40 -14.00
CA GLY A 35 -22.29 16.24 -13.71
C GLY A 35 -23.62 15.69 -14.25
N PRO A 36 -24.70 16.50 -14.19
CA PRO A 36 -26.02 16.08 -14.66
C PRO A 36 -26.00 15.57 -16.09
N SER A 37 -26.66 14.44 -16.34
CA SER A 37 -26.71 13.81 -17.67
C SER A 37 -27.29 14.74 -18.76
N ALA A 38 -28.19 15.65 -18.41
CA ALA A 38 -28.76 16.64 -19.35
C ALA A 38 -27.73 17.66 -19.88
N GLY A 39 -26.59 17.82 -19.19
CA GLY A 39 -25.50 18.72 -19.62
C GLY A 39 -24.26 17.98 -20.15
N ALA A 40 -24.32 16.66 -20.23
CA ALA A 40 -23.19 15.87 -20.70
C ALA A 40 -22.95 16.08 -22.21
N PRO A 41 -21.68 16.06 -22.66
CA PRO A 41 -21.39 16.03 -24.09
C PRO A 41 -22.04 14.81 -24.76
N GLU A 42 -22.52 15.00 -25.98
CA GLU A 42 -23.05 13.89 -26.78
C GLU A 42 -21.89 12.95 -27.20
N PRO A 43 -22.07 11.63 -27.15
CA PRO A 43 -21.06 10.68 -27.62
C PRO A 43 -20.76 10.84 -29.13
N GLU A 44 -19.50 10.80 -29.49
CA GLU A 44 -19.06 10.72 -30.88
C GLU A 44 -19.18 9.27 -31.42
N PRO A 45 -19.20 9.06 -32.75
CA PRO A 45 -19.43 7.72 -33.34
C PRO A 45 -18.46 6.61 -32.88
N ASN A 46 -17.29 6.98 -32.39
CA ASN A 46 -16.26 6.02 -31.93
C ASN A 46 -16.16 5.96 -30.40
N ASP A 47 -17.01 6.68 -29.67
CA ASP A 47 -16.97 6.65 -28.20
C ASP A 47 -17.69 5.43 -27.64
N GLU A 48 -17.19 4.97 -26.50
CA GLU A 48 -17.80 3.88 -25.74
C GLU A 48 -18.90 4.44 -24.82
N VAL A 49 -20.10 3.87 -24.90
CA VAL A 49 -21.19 4.22 -23.99
C VAL A 49 -21.43 3.06 -23.03
N ILE A 50 -21.30 3.33 -21.74
CA ILE A 50 -21.43 2.35 -20.66
C ILE A 50 -22.63 2.73 -19.80
N ASP A 51 -23.59 1.83 -19.66
CA ASP A 51 -24.77 2.04 -18.83
C ASP A 51 -24.58 1.43 -17.43
N HIS A 52 -24.41 2.31 -16.45
CA HIS A 52 -24.44 2.02 -15.02
C HIS A 52 -25.57 2.80 -14.32
N SER A 53 -26.68 3.01 -15.02
CA SER A 53 -27.82 3.76 -14.48
C SER A 53 -28.50 3.07 -13.28
N ASP A 54 -28.23 1.81 -13.04
CA ASP A 54 -28.69 1.03 -11.87
C ASP A 54 -27.59 0.84 -10.81
N HIS A 55 -26.39 1.42 -11.01
CA HIS A 55 -25.25 1.27 -10.12
C HIS A 55 -24.92 2.56 -9.38
N PHE A 56 -24.25 2.37 -8.23
CA PHE A 56 -23.57 3.44 -7.51
C PHE A 56 -22.13 3.54 -8.04
N VAL A 57 -21.77 4.72 -8.53
CA VAL A 57 -20.42 5.01 -9.05
C VAL A 57 -19.68 5.93 -8.08
N MET A 58 -18.44 5.63 -7.81
CA MET A 58 -17.59 6.40 -6.89
C MET A 58 -16.12 6.30 -7.31
N PRO A 59 -15.24 7.20 -6.82
CA PRO A 59 -13.80 7.03 -6.97
C PRO A 59 -13.33 5.69 -6.37
N GLY A 60 -12.25 5.14 -6.93
CA GLY A 60 -11.62 3.96 -6.35
C GLY A 60 -11.24 4.18 -4.88
N LEU A 61 -11.39 3.14 -4.07
CA LEU A 61 -11.04 3.17 -2.66
C LEU A 61 -9.52 3.27 -2.49
N ILE A 62 -9.09 3.82 -1.36
CA ILE A 62 -7.68 3.93 -0.97
C ILE A 62 -7.53 3.24 0.39
N ASP A 63 -6.60 2.29 0.47
CA ASP A 63 -6.21 1.67 1.73
C ASP A 63 -4.77 2.09 2.09
N MET A 64 -4.63 2.80 3.20
CA MET A 64 -3.34 3.38 3.62
C MET A 64 -2.52 2.44 4.50
N HIS A 65 -2.93 1.17 4.70
CA HIS A 65 -2.17 0.24 5.52
C HIS A 65 -2.45 -1.22 5.15
N VAL A 66 -1.72 -1.74 4.18
CA VAL A 66 -1.76 -3.14 3.76
C VAL A 66 -0.37 -3.77 3.83
N HIS A 67 -0.30 -5.10 3.80
CA HIS A 67 0.96 -5.84 3.77
C HIS A 67 0.91 -6.90 2.67
N LEU A 68 1.35 -6.53 1.46
CA LEU A 68 1.27 -7.41 0.30
C LEU A 68 2.13 -8.68 0.44
N SER A 69 3.34 -8.54 0.99
CA SER A 69 4.27 -9.67 1.13
C SER A 69 3.76 -10.78 2.07
N TYR A 70 2.83 -10.45 2.96
CA TYR A 70 2.21 -11.44 3.86
C TYR A 70 1.26 -12.38 3.09
N GLY A 71 0.48 -11.84 2.16
CA GLY A 71 -0.52 -12.60 1.42
C GLY A 71 -1.49 -13.31 2.38
N ASN A 72 -1.54 -14.64 2.28
CA ASN A 72 -2.32 -15.50 3.18
C ASN A 72 -1.44 -16.23 4.20
N ALA A 73 -0.38 -15.59 4.70
CA ALA A 73 0.47 -16.15 5.74
C ALA A 73 -0.35 -16.55 6.97
N LYS A 74 0.01 -17.65 7.61
CA LYS A 74 -0.72 -18.25 8.74
C LYS A 74 -0.07 -17.96 10.08
N SER A 75 1.20 -17.52 10.05
CA SER A 75 1.99 -17.19 11.22
C SER A 75 3.12 -16.25 10.85
N GLU A 76 3.80 -15.69 11.84
CA GLU A 76 4.99 -14.87 11.67
C GLU A 76 6.11 -15.66 10.98
N GLU A 77 6.27 -16.94 11.29
CA GLU A 77 7.26 -17.80 10.65
C GLU A 77 6.96 -18.02 9.16
N ASP A 78 5.67 -18.05 8.78
CA ASP A 78 5.28 -18.12 7.36
C ASP A 78 5.56 -16.81 6.63
N ILE A 79 5.49 -15.67 7.35
CA ILE A 79 5.90 -14.37 6.82
C ILE A 79 7.42 -14.33 6.64
N ASP A 80 8.20 -14.75 7.64
CA ASP A 80 9.62 -14.45 7.72
C ASP A 80 10.55 -15.60 7.31
N LEU A 81 10.15 -16.87 7.52
CA LEU A 81 11.07 -18.00 7.44
C LEU A 81 10.70 -19.04 6.39
N TYR A 82 9.43 -19.47 6.33
CA TYR A 82 9.08 -20.69 5.59
C TYR A 82 8.85 -20.48 4.09
N ALA A 83 8.65 -19.25 3.66
CA ALA A 83 8.46 -18.95 2.24
C ALA A 83 9.69 -18.23 1.66
N PRO A 84 10.27 -18.68 0.55
CA PRO A 84 11.32 -17.93 -0.13
C PRO A 84 10.79 -16.60 -0.66
N VAL A 85 11.64 -15.59 -0.78
CA VAL A 85 11.26 -14.21 -1.16
C VAL A 85 10.55 -14.18 -2.51
N GLU A 86 10.96 -15.01 -3.46
CA GLU A 86 10.35 -15.14 -4.78
C GLU A 86 8.89 -15.59 -4.70
N PHE A 87 8.59 -16.55 -3.82
CA PHE A 87 7.21 -16.99 -3.59
C PHE A 87 6.39 -15.90 -2.91
N ARG A 88 6.97 -15.13 -1.98
CA ARG A 88 6.31 -13.99 -1.35
C ARG A 88 5.96 -12.91 -2.38
N ALA A 89 6.84 -12.66 -3.36
CA ALA A 89 6.55 -11.72 -4.43
C ALA A 89 5.34 -12.17 -5.29
N LEU A 90 5.27 -13.46 -5.64
CA LEU A 90 4.11 -14.01 -6.38
C LEU A 90 2.83 -13.95 -5.55
N ARG A 91 2.90 -14.30 -4.27
CA ARG A 91 1.78 -14.23 -3.32
C ARG A 91 1.31 -12.79 -3.12
N GLY A 92 2.24 -11.86 -3.03
CA GLY A 92 1.95 -10.43 -2.90
C GLY A 92 1.32 -9.83 -4.16
N LEU A 93 1.77 -10.24 -5.35
CA LEU A 93 1.15 -9.83 -6.60
C LEU A 93 -0.30 -10.31 -6.71
N GLU A 94 -0.57 -11.55 -6.34
CA GLU A 94 -1.94 -12.09 -6.30
C GLU A 94 -2.81 -11.33 -5.30
N ALA A 95 -2.24 -10.96 -4.13
CA ALA A 95 -2.93 -10.14 -3.13
C ALA A 95 -3.24 -8.74 -3.69
N ALA A 96 -2.31 -8.08 -4.40
CA ALA A 96 -2.52 -6.79 -5.03
C ALA A 96 -3.66 -6.83 -6.07
N GLN A 97 -3.73 -7.89 -6.86
CA GLN A 97 -4.82 -8.07 -7.83
C GLN A 97 -6.18 -8.26 -7.17
N ARG A 98 -6.24 -8.99 -6.04
CA ARG A 98 -7.47 -9.14 -5.25
C ARG A 98 -7.91 -7.81 -4.63
N VAL A 99 -6.97 -7.03 -4.14
CA VAL A 99 -7.22 -5.68 -3.59
C VAL A 99 -7.82 -4.78 -4.67
N LEU A 100 -7.24 -4.77 -5.88
CA LEU A 100 -7.82 -4.04 -7.03
C LEU A 100 -9.24 -4.53 -7.38
N ALA A 101 -9.45 -5.84 -7.43
CA ALA A 101 -10.76 -6.43 -7.72
C ALA A 101 -11.81 -6.10 -6.65
N ALA A 102 -11.39 -5.81 -5.41
CA ALA A 102 -12.26 -5.33 -4.34
C ALA A 102 -12.57 -3.81 -4.42
N GLY A 103 -12.03 -3.10 -5.42
CA GLY A 103 -12.28 -1.68 -5.64
C GLY A 103 -11.24 -0.73 -5.07
N PHE A 104 -10.16 -1.22 -4.49
CA PHE A 104 -9.07 -0.39 -4.01
C PHE A 104 -8.08 -0.11 -5.15
N THR A 105 -8.06 1.12 -5.62
CA THR A 105 -7.20 1.55 -6.74
C THR A 105 -5.85 2.11 -6.30
N THR A 106 -5.70 2.37 -5.01
CA THR A 106 -4.45 2.87 -4.40
C THR A 106 -4.26 2.24 -3.03
N ILE A 107 -3.04 1.87 -2.71
CA ILE A 107 -2.67 1.30 -1.41
C ILE A 107 -1.35 1.85 -0.92
N ALA A 108 -1.16 1.89 0.39
CA ALA A 108 0.13 2.05 1.03
C ALA A 108 0.53 0.75 1.73
N ASP A 109 1.73 0.26 1.42
CA ASP A 109 2.33 -0.93 2.03
C ASP A 109 3.49 -0.50 2.95
N PRO A 110 3.22 -0.27 4.24
CA PRO A 110 4.20 0.31 5.17
C PRO A 110 5.22 -0.69 5.70
N THR A 111 5.19 -1.94 5.26
CA THR A 111 6.14 -2.96 5.71
C THR A 111 6.13 -4.15 4.76
N THR A 112 7.26 -4.45 4.17
CA THR A 112 7.40 -5.58 3.24
C THR A 112 8.65 -6.41 3.54
N THR A 113 8.67 -7.65 3.06
CA THR A 113 9.87 -8.48 3.04
C THR A 113 10.82 -7.97 1.95
N GLY A 114 12.02 -7.54 2.34
CA GLY A 114 13.02 -7.06 1.37
C GLY A 114 12.41 -6.09 0.36
N HIS A 115 12.58 -6.35 -0.92
CA HIS A 115 12.08 -5.50 -2.02
C HIS A 115 10.77 -6.00 -2.66
N VAL A 116 10.01 -6.86 -1.98
CA VAL A 116 8.81 -7.50 -2.58
C VAL A 116 7.81 -6.48 -3.09
N SER A 117 7.42 -5.51 -2.28
CA SER A 117 6.41 -4.52 -2.69
C SER A 117 6.95 -3.52 -3.72
N LEU A 118 8.24 -3.20 -3.67
CA LEU A 118 8.91 -2.42 -4.72
C LEU A 118 8.83 -3.15 -6.07
N ALA A 119 9.17 -4.44 -6.10
CA ALA A 119 9.11 -5.23 -7.32
C ALA A 119 7.68 -5.36 -7.87
N ILE A 120 6.67 -5.49 -7.01
CA ILE A 120 5.26 -5.55 -7.40
C ILE A 120 4.81 -4.20 -7.97
N ARG A 121 5.13 -3.09 -7.29
CA ARG A 121 4.84 -1.73 -7.76
C ARG A 121 5.43 -1.51 -9.16
N ASP A 122 6.72 -1.76 -9.30
CA ASP A 122 7.44 -1.52 -10.55
C ASP A 122 6.92 -2.41 -11.70
N ALA A 123 6.51 -3.66 -11.40
CA ALA A 123 5.90 -4.54 -12.39
C ALA A 123 4.50 -4.06 -12.83
N ILE A 124 3.71 -3.52 -11.92
CA ILE A 124 2.40 -2.92 -12.23
C ILE A 124 2.59 -1.62 -13.03
N ASP A 125 3.49 -0.73 -12.62
CA ASP A 125 3.79 0.53 -13.29
C ASP A 125 4.37 0.31 -14.70
N ALA A 126 5.12 -0.77 -14.89
CA ALA A 126 5.59 -1.19 -16.21
C ALA A 126 4.48 -1.83 -17.08
N GLY A 127 3.27 -1.99 -16.57
CA GLY A 127 2.14 -2.60 -17.30
C GLY A 127 2.25 -4.11 -17.48
N LEU A 128 3.13 -4.79 -16.76
CA LEU A 128 3.28 -6.25 -16.84
C LEU A 128 2.08 -6.97 -16.22
N PHE A 129 1.47 -6.38 -15.19
CA PHE A 129 0.33 -6.95 -14.48
C PHE A 129 -0.67 -5.85 -14.11
N PRO A 130 -1.97 -6.15 -14.08
CA PRO A 130 -2.95 -5.26 -13.47
C PRO A 130 -2.78 -5.24 -11.95
N GLY A 131 -2.92 -4.05 -11.35
CA GLY A 131 -2.86 -3.86 -9.90
C GLY A 131 -3.22 -2.43 -9.50
N PRO A 132 -3.33 -2.16 -8.19
CA PRO A 132 -3.53 -0.81 -7.67
C PRO A 132 -2.24 0.00 -7.79
N ARG A 133 -2.34 1.33 -7.67
CA ARG A 133 -1.17 2.17 -7.39
C ARG A 133 -0.63 1.83 -6.00
N ILE A 134 0.67 1.61 -5.88
CA ILE A 134 1.31 1.19 -4.64
C ILE A 134 2.31 2.26 -4.19
N SER A 135 2.21 2.68 -2.92
CA SER A 135 3.29 3.36 -2.21
C SER A 135 3.84 2.40 -1.16
N THR A 136 5.15 2.28 -1.04
CA THR A 136 5.78 1.32 -0.11
C THR A 136 6.94 1.93 0.66
N SER A 137 7.12 1.44 1.90
CA SER A 137 8.23 1.85 2.76
C SER A 137 9.47 0.95 2.67
N GLY A 138 9.38 -0.15 1.91
CA GLY A 138 10.37 -1.20 2.10
C GLY A 138 10.24 -1.90 3.45
N ARG A 139 11.35 -2.24 4.10
CA ARG A 139 11.37 -2.89 5.40
C ARG A 139 11.08 -1.90 6.53
N GLN A 140 10.53 -2.40 7.62
CA GLN A 140 10.28 -1.61 8.82
C GLN A 140 11.54 -1.49 9.68
N ILE A 141 11.95 -0.27 9.98
CA ILE A 141 13.01 -0.02 10.97
C ILE A 141 12.47 -0.35 12.36
N THR A 142 13.13 -1.22 13.09
CA THR A 142 12.75 -1.65 14.43
C THR A 142 13.98 -1.77 15.34
N ASN A 143 13.76 -1.77 16.66
CA ASN A 143 14.78 -2.08 17.63
C ASN A 143 14.52 -3.43 18.33
N ARG A 144 15.36 -3.78 19.32
CA ARG A 144 15.13 -4.98 20.14
C ARG A 144 13.84 -4.87 20.92
N GLN A 145 13.04 -5.95 20.90
CA GLN A 145 11.69 -6.02 21.46
C GLN A 145 10.67 -5.09 20.77
N GLY A 146 11.06 -4.44 19.68
CA GLY A 146 10.14 -3.67 18.85
C GLY A 146 9.26 -4.55 17.98
N LEU A 147 8.31 -3.92 17.32
CA LEU A 147 7.45 -4.58 16.32
C LEU A 147 8.33 -5.23 15.24
N SER A 148 8.10 -6.50 14.95
CA SER A 148 8.88 -7.39 14.05
C SER A 148 10.16 -7.99 14.65
N ASP A 149 10.51 -7.74 15.90
CA ASP A 149 11.52 -8.52 16.62
C ASP A 149 10.84 -9.69 17.37
N TRP A 150 10.27 -10.62 16.59
CA TRP A 150 9.37 -11.67 17.11
C TRP A 150 10.07 -12.86 17.69
N TYR A 151 11.32 -13.10 17.29
CA TYR A 151 12.03 -14.32 17.64
C TYR A 151 12.94 -14.14 18.84
N PRO A 152 13.24 -15.23 19.58
CA PRO A 152 14.20 -15.18 20.66
C PRO A 152 15.57 -14.63 20.21
N SER A 153 16.31 -14.01 21.13
CA SER A 153 17.60 -13.37 20.84
C SER A 153 18.66 -14.27 20.21
N TRP A 154 18.57 -15.59 20.41
CA TRP A 154 19.46 -16.57 19.79
C TRP A 154 19.09 -16.93 18.34
N ILE A 155 17.92 -16.51 17.85
CA ILE A 155 17.52 -16.55 16.45
C ILE A 155 17.75 -15.15 15.83
N GLY A 156 17.33 -14.11 16.53
CA GLY A 156 17.36 -12.73 16.06
C GLY A 156 16.33 -12.41 14.97
N VAL A 157 16.46 -11.26 14.35
CA VAL A 157 15.63 -10.85 13.22
C VAL A 157 16.23 -11.42 11.93
N PRO A 158 15.54 -12.34 11.22
CA PRO A 158 16.07 -12.90 9.98
C PRO A 158 16.27 -11.84 8.88
N GLU A 159 17.22 -12.04 7.99
CA GLU A 159 17.40 -11.15 6.81
C GLU A 159 16.15 -11.12 5.92
N THR A 160 15.38 -12.20 5.93
CA THR A 160 14.11 -12.34 5.21
C THR A 160 12.93 -11.75 5.95
N SER A 161 13.12 -11.15 7.14
CA SER A 161 12.05 -10.51 7.90
C SER A 161 11.55 -9.23 7.22
N ILE A 162 10.34 -8.88 7.59
CA ILE A 162 9.73 -7.60 7.25
C ILE A 162 10.36 -6.42 8.01
N GLY A 163 11.04 -6.70 9.13
CA GLY A 163 11.78 -5.73 9.93
C GLY A 163 13.28 -5.77 9.68
N VAL A 164 13.92 -4.65 9.92
CA VAL A 164 15.38 -4.53 10.03
C VAL A 164 15.73 -3.97 11.39
N LEU A 165 16.61 -4.69 12.12
CA LEU A 165 17.01 -4.30 13.46
C LEU A 165 18.04 -3.16 13.40
N CYS A 166 17.63 -1.99 13.89
CA CYS A 166 18.50 -0.82 14.08
C CYS A 166 18.54 -0.50 15.58
N ARG A 167 19.72 -0.61 16.18
CA ARG A 167 19.88 -0.53 17.64
C ARG A 167 19.88 0.90 18.17
N ASP A 168 20.13 1.86 17.28
CA ASP A 168 20.23 3.29 17.58
C ASP A 168 19.93 4.14 16.34
N ALA A 169 19.93 5.46 16.52
CA ALA A 169 19.67 6.40 15.43
C ALA A 169 20.69 6.31 14.29
N ALA A 170 21.96 5.97 14.56
CA ALA A 170 22.98 5.90 13.52
C ALA A 170 22.72 4.73 12.57
N GLU A 171 22.35 3.56 13.09
CA GLU A 171 21.93 2.41 12.29
C GLU A 171 20.61 2.71 11.55
N GLY A 172 19.64 3.35 12.22
CA GLY A 172 18.38 3.77 11.59
C GLY A 172 18.59 4.72 10.41
N ILE A 173 19.46 5.72 10.55
CA ILE A 173 19.82 6.65 9.47
C ILE A 173 20.51 5.92 8.30
N ALA A 174 21.40 4.96 8.60
CA ALA A 174 22.04 4.18 7.56
C ALA A 174 21.03 3.36 6.75
N GLU A 175 20.05 2.75 7.43
CA GLU A 175 18.97 2.00 6.79
C GLU A 175 18.03 2.91 5.98
N ILE A 176 17.65 4.08 6.52
CA ILE A 176 16.84 5.07 5.77
C ILE A 176 17.51 5.40 4.44
N ARG A 177 18.81 5.67 4.44
CA ARG A 177 19.56 5.97 3.20
C ARG A 177 19.56 4.80 2.22
N LEU A 178 19.58 3.56 2.73
CA LEU A 178 19.50 2.37 1.91
C LEU A 178 18.12 2.22 1.28
N GLU A 179 17.06 2.33 2.07
CA GLU A 179 15.67 2.26 1.60
C GLU A 179 15.37 3.38 0.57
N VAL A 180 15.83 4.61 0.82
CA VAL A 180 15.71 5.72 -0.13
C VAL A 180 16.46 5.44 -1.43
N LYS A 181 17.67 4.86 -1.36
CA LYS A 181 18.43 4.45 -2.55
C LYS A 181 17.68 3.39 -3.36
N ASP A 182 16.96 2.49 -2.70
CA ASP A 182 16.18 1.44 -3.34
C ASP A 182 14.84 1.95 -3.89
N GLY A 183 14.49 3.21 -3.62
CA GLY A 183 13.36 3.89 -4.24
C GLY A 183 12.03 3.70 -3.51
N VAL A 184 12.05 3.62 -2.18
CA VAL A 184 10.82 3.62 -1.38
C VAL A 184 10.12 4.98 -1.43
N ASP A 185 8.83 4.99 -1.16
CA ASP A 185 8.00 6.20 -1.21
C ASP A 185 7.93 6.91 0.15
N PHE A 186 8.18 6.19 1.23
CA PHE A 186 8.20 6.71 2.61
C PHE A 186 8.97 5.75 3.52
N ILE A 187 9.27 6.17 4.75
CA ILE A 187 9.97 5.36 5.75
C ILE A 187 8.99 4.89 6.83
N LYS A 188 9.08 3.63 7.23
CA LYS A 188 8.34 3.07 8.36
C LYS A 188 9.29 2.80 9.53
N ILE A 189 8.99 3.42 10.69
CA ILE A 189 9.69 3.19 11.95
C ILE A 189 8.70 2.61 12.96
N ALA A 190 9.06 1.49 13.59
CA ALA A 190 8.38 0.95 14.75
C ALA A 190 8.90 1.67 16.01
N ILE A 191 8.00 2.25 16.77
CA ILE A 191 8.35 3.07 17.95
C ILE A 191 8.08 2.37 19.27
N ASP A 192 7.39 1.25 19.25
CA ASP A 192 7.00 0.47 20.43
C ASP A 192 7.12 -1.03 20.18
N GLY A 193 6.74 -1.81 21.18
CA GLY A 193 6.82 -3.27 21.13
C GLY A 193 5.67 -3.92 20.36
N ASP A 194 5.79 -5.24 20.23
CA ASP A 194 4.80 -6.09 19.55
C ASP A 194 3.93 -6.81 20.59
N SER A 195 2.61 -6.80 20.39
CA SER A 195 1.69 -7.57 21.22
C SER A 195 1.77 -9.09 20.98
N MET A 196 2.37 -9.52 19.89
CA MET A 196 2.51 -10.94 19.51
C MET A 196 3.71 -11.60 20.19
N ASN A 197 4.69 -10.83 20.62
CA ASN A 197 5.80 -11.33 21.42
C ASN A 197 5.47 -11.26 22.92
N PRO A 198 5.38 -12.40 23.63
CA PRO A 198 5.04 -12.41 25.07
C PRO A 198 6.03 -11.64 25.96
N SER A 199 7.25 -11.41 25.48
CA SER A 199 8.29 -10.68 26.20
C SER A 199 8.35 -9.21 25.83
N SER A 200 7.58 -8.76 24.84
CA SER A 200 7.52 -7.37 24.39
C SER A 200 6.53 -6.57 25.25
N ASN A 201 6.76 -5.27 25.32
CA ASN A 201 5.87 -4.34 26.01
C ASN A 201 5.51 -3.17 25.08
N VAL A 202 4.29 -3.19 24.58
CA VAL A 202 3.74 -2.16 23.68
C VAL A 202 3.64 -0.76 24.31
N LEU A 203 3.87 -0.62 25.62
CA LEU A 203 3.86 0.66 26.31
C LEU A 203 5.25 1.28 26.51
N VAL A 204 6.29 0.59 26.02
CA VAL A 204 7.67 1.06 26.13
C VAL A 204 8.18 1.48 24.75
N ALA A 205 8.58 2.74 24.64
CA ALA A 205 9.17 3.25 23.40
C ALA A 205 10.51 2.55 23.15
N GLY A 206 10.69 2.13 21.91
CA GLY A 206 11.89 1.45 21.46
C GLY A 206 13.07 2.38 21.20
N TYR A 207 12.79 3.64 20.85
CA TYR A 207 13.74 4.71 20.63
C TYR A 207 13.41 5.89 21.52
N ASP A 208 14.38 6.65 21.95
CA ASP A 208 14.13 7.90 22.63
C ASP A 208 13.71 9.03 21.65
N GLN A 209 13.34 10.19 22.21
CA GLN A 209 12.86 11.31 21.41
C GLN A 209 13.94 11.88 20.49
N ASP A 210 15.19 11.89 20.91
CA ASP A 210 16.30 12.46 20.13
C ASP A 210 16.66 11.50 18.97
N GLU A 211 16.65 10.20 19.21
CA GLU A 211 16.84 9.16 18.18
C GLU A 211 15.75 9.23 17.11
N MET A 212 14.48 9.29 17.52
CA MET A 212 13.36 9.43 16.58
C MET A 212 13.46 10.74 15.79
N THR A 213 13.81 11.85 16.45
CA THR A 213 13.97 13.13 15.78
C THR A 213 15.08 13.11 14.75
N ALA A 214 16.20 12.43 15.04
CA ALA A 214 17.30 12.29 14.10
C ALA A 214 16.91 11.47 12.86
N MET A 215 16.23 10.34 13.06
CA MET A 215 15.73 9.50 11.96
C MET A 215 14.68 10.20 11.09
N VAL A 216 13.72 10.89 11.70
CA VAL A 216 12.67 11.64 10.96
C VAL A 216 13.25 12.82 10.17
N ARG A 217 14.33 13.43 10.64
CA ARG A 217 15.02 14.50 9.87
C ARG A 217 15.80 13.98 8.68
N GLU A 218 16.24 12.73 8.72
CA GLU A 218 16.96 12.09 7.63
C GLU A 218 15.99 11.62 6.53
N ALA A 219 14.81 11.13 6.91
CA ALA A 219 13.75 10.67 5.98
C ALA A 219 13.11 11.85 5.23
#